data_48904bfe7e1bae28c32e4512b68ddb4e
#
_entry.id   48904bfe7e1bae28c32e4512b68ddb4e
#
_cell.length_a   1.000
_cell.length_b   1.000
_cell.length_c   1.000
_cell.angle_alpha   90.00
_cell.angle_beta   90.00
_cell.angle_gamma   90.00
#
_symmetry.space_group_name_H-M   'P 1'
#
loop_
_entity.id
_entity.type
_entity.pdbx_description
1 polymer ?
#
loop_
_entity_poly.entity_id
_entity_poly.type
_entity_poly.pdbx_seq_one_letter_code
_entity_poly.pdbx_strand_id
1 'polypeptide(L)'
;MFYFVPSWYKQDRKWYSTALPFYLQPKNMMFDDAVNLLRMFQQSGEANSVLILNYSPHIRTFFYQQRLSSDEMWNLFDSIQGLTDVPARKIRLDDLKWPQGAEIFYTPFIVDVYVDHLPHAQINFSQIGNIFDITYFENNQIDYQLVFDDRGFVSSIIYFEHNQPYYQDYLNAQGIWQFREFLTADNQQVIINPEAQGTFAKDVYQNIEELVKEKLEQHLASVLTKDDSIIVSADVQHNHFFQQIKKDHLVVLSFFGNRYPITNTEQLLADLKDTPFFVVDSLDKIVKIAEQVGEVEEEQLPAYYEIPPYDTQLNLGHSQRKKELIIYVNFDTLPEHHLQYVFTSLFDMMLQHEWIDLLVGTQSQDFGREASIRQFLEESLSSTKYAEKLLLVDKDKAAKSGDPRLEDDDSLRERIDTVVIHSDTDLAKALKYVRVILDLGSPADIRTQIAGISGGIPQVNLYNSSYVKHGENGWIMNDISNLKEALLYYLTDLEHWNQSLVHSVKRIELYTRGEIVEMWKNTIKELKLNEQN
;
A
#
# COMPACT_ATOMS: atom_id res chain seq x y z
N MET A 1 5.66 -15.79 19.77
CA MET A 1 4.65 -14.94 19.15
C MET A 1 5.32 -14.00 18.15
N PHE A 2 4.59 -13.53 17.10
CA PHE A 2 5.11 -12.60 16.11
C PHE A 2 4.48 -11.22 16.31
N TYR A 3 5.29 -10.20 16.49
CA TYR A 3 4.83 -8.81 16.58
C TYR A 3 5.15 -8.08 15.28
N PHE A 4 4.14 -7.48 14.66
CA PHE A 4 4.29 -6.74 13.41
C PHE A 4 4.19 -5.24 13.67
N VAL A 5 5.15 -4.48 13.12
CA VAL A 5 5.18 -3.02 13.19
C VAL A 5 5.03 -2.48 11.77
N PRO A 6 3.83 -2.10 11.35
CA PRO A 6 3.59 -1.53 10.03
C PRO A 6 4.07 -0.07 9.94
N SER A 7 4.34 0.37 8.71
CA SER A 7 4.69 1.76 8.40
C SER A 7 3.50 2.46 7.71
N TRP A 8 2.46 2.79 8.47
CA TRP A 8 1.23 3.42 7.97
C TRP A 8 1.14 4.88 8.37
N TYR A 9 2.17 5.67 7.99
CA TYR A 9 2.31 7.07 8.39
C TYR A 9 1.87 8.03 7.29
N LYS A 10 1.30 9.16 7.69
CA LYS A 10 0.98 10.26 6.80
C LYS A 10 2.26 11.04 6.43
N GLN A 11 2.45 11.36 5.16
CA GLN A 11 3.69 12.01 4.69
C GLN A 11 3.89 13.42 5.26
N ASP A 12 2.80 14.20 5.34
CA ASP A 12 2.81 15.59 5.79
C ASP A 12 2.71 15.74 7.31
N ARG A 13 2.37 14.66 8.03
CA ARG A 13 2.29 14.64 9.48
C ARG A 13 2.72 13.29 10.04
N LYS A 14 3.90 13.26 10.63
CA LYS A 14 4.45 12.08 11.30
C LYS A 14 3.50 11.62 12.42
N TRP A 15 3.46 10.31 12.67
CA TRP A 15 2.65 9.68 13.72
C TRP A 15 1.14 9.92 13.60
N TYR A 16 0.66 10.24 12.41
CA TYR A 16 -0.76 10.45 12.12
C TYR A 16 -1.28 9.47 11.07
N SER A 17 -2.59 9.21 11.10
CA SER A 17 -3.28 8.26 10.22
C SER A 17 -3.29 8.73 8.77
N THR A 18 -3.23 7.76 7.85
CA THR A 18 -3.47 7.96 6.42
C THR A 18 -4.95 7.93 6.04
N ALA A 19 -5.86 7.67 7.01
CA ALA A 19 -7.30 7.62 6.75
C ALA A 19 -7.83 8.97 6.25
N LEU A 20 -8.75 8.91 5.30
CA LEU A 20 -9.39 10.05 4.65
C LEU A 20 -10.91 9.89 4.68
N PRO A 21 -11.69 10.98 4.54
CA PRO A 21 -13.12 10.92 4.28
C PRO A 21 -13.44 10.03 3.07
N PHE A 22 -14.64 9.42 3.05
CA PHE A 22 -14.99 8.36 2.08
C PHE A 22 -14.81 8.76 0.61
N TYR A 23 -15.05 10.01 0.27
CA TYR A 23 -14.94 10.50 -1.12
C TYR A 23 -13.50 10.78 -1.57
N LEU A 24 -12.57 10.90 -0.63
CA LEU A 24 -11.12 11.03 -0.88
C LEU A 24 -10.37 9.70 -0.69
N GLN A 25 -11.00 8.74 0.00
CA GLN A 25 -10.38 7.45 0.27
C GLN A 25 -10.41 6.58 -1.00
N PRO A 26 -9.29 6.02 -1.44
CA PRO A 26 -9.29 4.98 -2.46
C PRO A 26 -10.23 3.84 -2.06
N LYS A 27 -11.04 3.32 -2.98
CA LYS A 27 -12.05 2.28 -2.70
C LYS A 27 -11.45 1.01 -2.09
N ASN A 28 -10.19 0.72 -2.41
CA ASN A 28 -9.45 -0.41 -1.89
C ASN A 28 -8.11 0.08 -1.39
N MET A 29 -7.64 -0.48 -0.27
CA MET A 29 -6.27 -0.22 0.14
C MET A 29 -5.33 -0.79 -0.89
N MET A 30 -4.32 0.00 -1.19
CA MET A 30 -3.25 -0.46 -2.03
C MET A 30 -2.44 -1.56 -1.35
N PHE A 31 -1.75 -2.23 -2.18
CA PHE A 31 -0.75 -3.22 -1.94
C PHE A 31 0.19 -2.82 -0.79
N ASP A 32 0.07 -3.48 0.32
CA ASP A 32 0.87 -3.24 1.51
C ASP A 32 1.41 -4.58 2.02
N ASP A 33 2.72 -4.63 2.23
CA ASP A 33 3.40 -5.83 2.68
C ASP A 33 2.94 -6.26 4.08
N ALA A 34 2.76 -5.31 4.99
CA ALA A 34 2.34 -5.59 6.36
C ALA A 34 0.90 -6.14 6.39
N VAL A 35 -0.02 -5.57 5.60
CA VAL A 35 -1.40 -6.10 5.48
C VAL A 35 -1.40 -7.53 4.98
N ASN A 36 -0.63 -7.82 3.93
CA ASN A 36 -0.58 -9.17 3.37
C ASN A 36 0.08 -10.16 4.32
N LEU A 37 1.17 -9.76 4.95
CA LEU A 37 1.88 -10.60 5.91
C LEU A 37 1.00 -10.92 7.13
N LEU A 38 0.36 -9.92 7.73
CA LEU A 38 -0.62 -10.10 8.81
C LEU A 38 -1.74 -11.07 8.39
N ARG A 39 -2.29 -10.87 7.19
CA ARG A 39 -3.34 -11.75 6.65
C ARG A 39 -2.86 -13.19 6.51
N MET A 40 -1.64 -13.40 6.01
CA MET A 40 -1.06 -14.73 5.86
C MET A 40 -0.88 -15.41 7.21
N PHE A 41 -0.34 -14.73 8.22
CA PHE A 41 -0.14 -15.27 9.56
C PHE A 41 -1.48 -15.58 10.27
N GLN A 42 -2.43 -14.64 10.25
CA GLN A 42 -3.75 -14.84 10.86
C GLN A 42 -4.50 -16.03 10.23
N GLN A 43 -4.48 -16.12 8.89
CA GLN A 43 -5.17 -17.21 8.18
C GLN A 43 -4.44 -18.56 8.30
N SER A 44 -3.16 -18.58 8.65
CA SER A 44 -2.40 -19.79 8.97
C SER A 44 -2.52 -20.20 10.45
N GLY A 45 -3.23 -19.42 11.26
CA GLY A 45 -3.44 -19.68 12.69
C GLY A 45 -2.19 -19.46 13.54
N GLU A 46 -1.21 -18.69 13.05
CA GLU A 46 -0.01 -18.36 13.80
C GLU A 46 -0.29 -17.25 14.82
N ALA A 47 0.25 -17.41 16.03
CA ALA A 47 0.11 -16.41 17.09
C ALA A 47 0.83 -15.12 16.69
N ASN A 48 0.07 -14.04 16.52
CA ASN A 48 0.59 -12.76 16.07
C ASN A 48 -0.08 -11.59 16.79
N SER A 49 0.60 -10.45 16.83
CA SER A 49 0.07 -9.17 17.29
C SER A 49 0.55 -8.06 16.36
N VAL A 50 -0.19 -6.97 16.24
CA VAL A 50 0.22 -5.79 15.47
C VAL A 50 0.33 -4.59 16.40
N LEU A 51 1.44 -3.85 16.26
CA LEU A 51 1.76 -2.67 17.04
C LEU A 51 1.55 -1.43 16.18
N ILE A 52 0.46 -0.70 16.42
CA ILE A 52 0.13 0.55 15.73
C ILE A 52 0.72 1.72 16.49
N LEU A 53 1.72 2.36 15.89
CA LEU A 53 2.49 3.43 16.56
C LEU A 53 1.98 4.84 16.29
N ASN A 54 1.10 5.01 15.30
CA ASN A 54 0.54 6.30 14.92
C ASN A 54 -0.89 6.49 15.44
N TYR A 55 -1.31 7.75 15.56
CA TYR A 55 -2.70 8.09 15.88
C TYR A 55 -3.62 7.65 14.74
N SER A 56 -4.42 6.64 14.98
CA SER A 56 -5.26 5.99 13.97
C SER A 56 -6.67 5.71 14.52
N PRO A 57 -7.53 6.73 14.65
CA PRO A 57 -8.87 6.58 15.22
C PRO A 57 -9.83 5.74 14.36
N HIS A 58 -9.48 5.47 13.09
CA HIS A 58 -10.26 4.66 12.16
C HIS A 58 -9.62 3.30 11.86
N ILE A 59 -8.71 2.83 12.71
CA ILE A 59 -7.91 1.62 12.44
C ILE A 59 -8.76 0.34 12.42
N ARG A 60 -9.84 0.26 13.20
CA ARG A 60 -10.71 -0.93 13.24
C ARG A 60 -11.53 -1.06 11.97
N THR A 61 -12.03 0.07 11.46
CA THR A 61 -12.67 0.14 10.13
C THR A 61 -11.71 -0.32 9.03
N PHE A 62 -10.47 0.12 9.09
CA PHE A 62 -9.41 -0.32 8.17
C PHE A 62 -9.17 -1.84 8.27
N PHE A 63 -9.00 -2.39 9.47
CA PHE A 63 -8.82 -3.84 9.67
C PHE A 63 -9.99 -4.64 9.11
N TYR A 64 -11.22 -4.21 9.38
CA TYR A 64 -12.41 -4.84 8.83
C TYR A 64 -12.41 -4.85 7.29
N GLN A 65 -12.08 -3.74 6.65
CA GLN A 65 -11.99 -3.62 5.19
C GLN A 65 -10.91 -4.53 4.61
N GLN A 66 -9.78 -4.67 5.30
CA GLN A 66 -8.67 -5.54 4.90
C GLN A 66 -8.88 -7.01 5.29
N ARG A 67 -10.00 -7.35 5.93
CA ARG A 67 -10.29 -8.71 6.45
C ARG A 67 -9.23 -9.20 7.42
N LEU A 68 -8.72 -8.29 8.24
CA LEU A 68 -7.80 -8.56 9.33
C LEU A 68 -8.57 -8.62 10.65
N SER A 69 -8.17 -9.53 11.57
CA SER A 69 -8.63 -9.49 12.96
C SER A 69 -7.93 -8.34 13.70
N SER A 70 -8.70 -7.64 14.53
CA SER A 70 -8.18 -6.62 15.44
C SER A 70 -8.02 -7.12 16.88
N ASP A 71 -8.25 -8.41 17.14
CA ASP A 71 -8.27 -8.96 18.49
C ASP A 71 -6.89 -8.88 19.18
N GLU A 72 -5.83 -9.04 18.41
CA GLU A 72 -4.44 -8.99 18.87
C GLU A 72 -3.74 -7.69 18.41
N MET A 73 -4.48 -6.58 18.36
CA MET A 73 -3.94 -5.26 18.00
C MET A 73 -3.65 -4.45 19.26
N TRP A 74 -2.43 -3.95 19.37
CA TRP A 74 -2.09 -2.89 20.31
C TRP A 74 -1.96 -1.55 19.56
N ASN A 75 -2.76 -0.57 19.96
CA ASN A 75 -2.68 0.79 19.44
C ASN A 75 -2.11 1.71 20.52
N LEU A 76 -0.96 2.31 20.22
CA LEU A 76 -0.23 3.15 21.16
C LEU A 76 -1.08 4.33 21.64
N PHE A 77 -1.77 5.02 20.73
CA PHE A 77 -2.59 6.18 21.08
C PHE A 77 -3.84 5.78 21.87
N ASP A 78 -4.48 4.66 21.53
CA ASP A 78 -5.56 4.10 22.35
C ASP A 78 -5.10 3.83 23.79
N SER A 79 -3.88 3.30 23.93
CA SER A 79 -3.28 3.03 25.26
C SER A 79 -3.05 4.33 26.04
N ILE A 80 -2.51 5.38 25.41
CA ILE A 80 -2.28 6.68 26.05
C ILE A 80 -3.60 7.37 26.44
N GLN A 81 -4.60 7.26 25.59
CA GLN A 81 -5.91 7.89 25.77
C GLN A 81 -6.84 7.09 26.70
N GLY A 82 -6.44 5.88 27.15
CA GLY A 82 -7.29 5.00 27.95
C GLY A 82 -8.48 4.44 27.18
N LEU A 83 -8.31 4.14 25.91
CA LEU A 83 -9.37 3.72 24.98
C LEU A 83 -9.37 2.21 24.67
N THR A 84 -8.52 1.42 25.28
CA THR A 84 -8.30 0.00 24.94
C THR A 84 -9.60 -0.82 24.95
N ASP A 85 -10.43 -0.67 26.00
CA ASP A 85 -11.65 -1.48 26.19
C ASP A 85 -12.94 -0.69 25.97
N VAL A 86 -12.89 0.41 25.22
CA VAL A 86 -14.09 1.24 24.99
C VAL A 86 -14.98 0.59 23.92
N PRO A 87 -16.24 0.28 24.24
CA PRO A 87 -17.16 -0.32 23.28
C PRO A 87 -17.60 0.69 22.21
N ALA A 88 -17.90 0.17 21.02
CA ALA A 88 -18.45 0.98 19.95
C ALA A 88 -19.88 1.43 20.27
N ARG A 89 -20.22 2.68 19.93
CA ARG A 89 -21.55 3.27 20.01
C ARG A 89 -21.90 3.98 18.70
N LYS A 90 -23.17 3.94 18.32
CA LYS A 90 -23.62 4.65 17.13
C LYS A 90 -23.85 6.11 17.45
N ILE A 91 -23.28 7.02 16.66
CA ILE A 91 -23.60 8.45 16.64
C ILE A 91 -24.33 8.77 15.34
N ARG A 92 -25.44 9.50 15.43
CA ARG A 92 -26.21 10.00 14.29
C ARG A 92 -26.07 11.52 14.22
N LEU A 93 -26.32 12.10 13.05
CA LEU A 93 -26.40 13.56 12.90
C LEU A 93 -27.44 14.20 13.84
N ASP A 94 -28.57 13.50 14.09
CA ASP A 94 -29.62 13.93 14.97
C ASP A 94 -29.20 13.96 16.46
N ASP A 95 -28.15 13.24 16.83
CA ASP A 95 -27.61 13.24 18.20
C ASP A 95 -26.73 14.49 18.44
N LEU A 96 -26.36 15.21 17.38
CA LEU A 96 -25.58 16.45 17.45
C LEU A 96 -26.51 17.64 17.77
N LYS A 97 -26.04 18.51 18.65
CA LYS A 97 -26.78 19.70 19.03
C LYS A 97 -26.33 20.90 18.21
N TRP A 98 -27.24 21.39 17.39
CA TRP A 98 -27.00 22.58 16.57
C TRP A 98 -27.62 23.83 17.22
N PRO A 99 -27.07 25.03 16.95
CA PRO A 99 -27.68 26.29 17.35
C PRO A 99 -29.12 26.45 16.80
N GLN A 100 -29.91 27.28 17.47
CA GLN A 100 -31.25 27.58 16.99
C GLN A 100 -31.15 28.31 15.62
N GLY A 101 -31.96 27.89 14.66
CA GLY A 101 -31.93 28.43 13.30
C GLY A 101 -30.87 27.82 12.39
N ALA A 102 -30.22 26.73 12.80
CA ALA A 102 -29.31 26.03 11.95
C ALA A 102 -30.01 25.42 10.72
N GLU A 103 -29.47 25.63 9.55
CA GLU A 103 -29.88 25.07 8.27
C GLU A 103 -28.87 24.00 7.84
N ILE A 104 -29.36 22.78 7.55
CA ILE A 104 -28.50 21.62 7.22
C ILE A 104 -28.65 21.30 5.73
N PHE A 105 -27.53 21.30 5.02
CA PHE A 105 -27.46 21.01 3.59
C PHE A 105 -26.72 19.71 3.35
N TYR A 106 -27.39 18.77 2.69
CA TYR A 106 -26.81 17.47 2.31
C TYR A 106 -26.29 17.53 0.88
N THR A 107 -25.01 17.27 0.72
CA THR A 107 -24.39 17.07 -0.58
C THR A 107 -24.04 15.58 -0.78
N PRO A 108 -23.67 15.13 -1.97
CA PRO A 108 -23.22 13.74 -2.17
C PRO A 108 -21.95 13.38 -1.39
N PHE A 109 -21.20 14.37 -0.87
CA PHE A 109 -19.86 14.16 -0.28
C PHE A 109 -19.81 14.52 1.21
N ILE A 110 -20.45 15.62 1.58
CA ILE A 110 -20.37 16.24 2.91
C ILE A 110 -21.75 16.73 3.34
N VAL A 111 -21.88 17.04 4.64
CA VAL A 111 -23.03 17.79 5.17
C VAL A 111 -22.52 19.13 5.69
N ASP A 112 -23.10 20.22 5.19
CA ASP A 112 -22.82 21.59 5.63
C ASP A 112 -23.92 22.09 6.54
N VAL A 113 -23.53 22.82 7.60
CA VAL A 113 -24.44 23.47 8.54
C VAL A 113 -24.18 24.97 8.51
N TYR A 114 -25.26 25.74 8.31
CA TYR A 114 -25.22 27.20 8.30
C TYR A 114 -26.04 27.75 9.45
N VAL A 115 -25.62 28.86 10.01
CA VAL A 115 -26.38 29.65 11.01
C VAL A 115 -26.35 31.11 10.54
N ASP A 116 -27.55 31.73 10.44
CA ASP A 116 -27.68 33.09 9.91
C ASP A 116 -26.98 33.30 8.55
N HIS A 117 -27.07 32.31 7.65
CA HIS A 117 -26.42 32.25 6.32
C HIS A 117 -24.89 32.22 6.34
N LEU A 118 -24.24 32.06 7.48
CA LEU A 118 -22.81 31.88 7.62
C LEU A 118 -22.45 30.39 7.83
N PRO A 119 -21.35 29.87 7.27
CA PRO A 119 -20.91 28.52 7.55
C PRO A 119 -20.61 28.36 9.04
N HIS A 120 -21.21 27.34 9.63
CA HIS A 120 -21.04 26.99 11.04
C HIS A 120 -20.29 25.70 11.24
N ALA A 121 -20.63 24.66 10.46
CA ALA A 121 -19.91 23.39 10.53
C ALA A 121 -19.95 22.63 9.20
N GLN A 122 -18.94 21.81 8.96
CA GLN A 122 -18.84 20.86 7.86
C GLN A 122 -18.56 19.47 8.40
N ILE A 123 -19.33 18.47 7.97
CA ILE A 123 -19.26 17.10 8.47
C ILE A 123 -18.81 16.17 7.36
N ASN A 124 -17.74 15.45 7.62
CA ASN A 124 -17.20 14.40 6.77
C ASN A 124 -17.60 13.02 7.32
N PHE A 125 -17.71 12.05 6.42
CA PHE A 125 -18.06 10.68 6.74
C PHE A 125 -16.97 9.69 6.31
N SER A 126 -16.89 8.58 7.05
CA SER A 126 -16.08 7.43 6.68
C SER A 126 -16.77 6.57 5.62
N GLN A 127 -16.06 5.62 5.02
CA GLN A 127 -16.63 4.70 4.01
C GLN A 127 -17.78 3.83 4.52
N ILE A 128 -17.90 3.63 5.82
CA ILE A 128 -19.00 2.87 6.45
C ILE A 128 -20.12 3.77 6.94
N GLY A 129 -20.06 5.08 6.64
CA GLY A 129 -21.11 6.06 6.96
C GLY A 129 -21.09 6.61 8.39
N ASN A 130 -20.05 6.30 9.18
CA ASN A 130 -19.83 6.96 10.48
C ASN A 130 -19.28 8.37 10.26
N ILE A 131 -19.54 9.28 11.23
CA ILE A 131 -18.89 10.59 11.22
C ILE A 131 -17.39 10.39 11.30
N PHE A 132 -16.67 11.02 10.37
CA PHE A 132 -15.22 10.99 10.29
C PHE A 132 -14.62 12.16 11.08
N ASP A 133 -15.03 13.37 10.73
CA ASP A 133 -14.70 14.60 11.43
C ASP A 133 -15.81 15.65 11.29
N ILE A 134 -15.77 16.68 12.15
CA ILE A 134 -16.60 17.87 12.04
C ILE A 134 -15.70 19.08 12.19
N THR A 135 -15.62 19.91 11.15
CA THR A 135 -14.91 21.18 11.16
C THR A 135 -15.89 22.31 11.50
N TYR A 136 -15.60 23.06 12.55
CA TYR A 136 -16.38 24.23 12.96
C TYR A 136 -15.73 25.52 12.50
N PHE A 137 -16.57 26.49 12.14
CA PHE A 137 -16.15 27.79 11.62
C PHE A 137 -16.65 28.92 12.53
N GLU A 138 -15.77 29.90 12.74
CA GLU A 138 -16.08 31.18 13.34
C GLU A 138 -15.58 32.31 12.41
N ASN A 139 -16.45 33.27 12.08
CA ASN A 139 -16.12 34.39 11.18
C ASN A 139 -15.52 33.94 9.83
N ASN A 140 -16.02 32.86 9.22
CA ASN A 140 -15.52 32.23 7.99
C ASN A 140 -14.08 31.69 8.10
N GLN A 141 -13.55 31.50 9.27
CA GLN A 141 -12.27 30.83 9.52
C GLN A 141 -12.52 29.54 10.27
N ILE A 142 -11.64 28.56 10.07
CA ILE A 142 -11.68 27.32 10.85
C ILE A 142 -11.31 27.66 12.30
N ASP A 143 -12.17 27.32 13.23
CA ASP A 143 -11.95 27.47 14.67
C ASP A 143 -11.36 26.18 15.25
N TYR A 144 -12.11 25.07 15.14
CA TYR A 144 -11.61 23.76 15.55
C TYR A 144 -12.21 22.63 14.72
N GLN A 145 -11.58 21.46 14.79
CA GLN A 145 -12.03 20.23 14.15
C GLN A 145 -12.14 19.10 15.18
N LEU A 146 -13.30 18.48 15.27
CA LEU A 146 -13.51 17.26 16.05
C LEU A 146 -13.15 16.06 15.18
N VAL A 147 -12.20 15.23 15.62
CA VAL A 147 -11.85 13.96 14.97
C VAL A 147 -12.55 12.83 15.73
N PHE A 148 -13.35 12.04 15.02
CA PHE A 148 -14.10 10.94 15.61
C PHE A 148 -13.30 9.63 15.53
N ASP A 149 -13.46 8.82 16.56
CA ASP A 149 -13.05 7.42 16.55
C ASP A 149 -14.12 6.58 15.85
N ASP A 150 -13.71 5.50 15.18
CA ASP A 150 -14.65 4.60 14.48
C ASP A 150 -15.60 3.85 15.43
N ARG A 151 -15.34 3.89 16.74
CA ARG A 151 -16.23 3.44 17.81
C ARG A 151 -17.31 4.47 18.19
N GLY A 152 -17.29 5.67 17.61
CA GLY A 152 -18.36 6.66 17.73
C GLY A 152 -18.25 7.59 18.94
N PHE A 153 -17.09 8.18 19.19
CA PHE A 153 -16.86 9.28 20.11
C PHE A 153 -15.79 10.22 19.56
N VAL A 154 -15.68 11.42 20.11
CA VAL A 154 -14.62 12.36 19.74
C VAL A 154 -13.32 11.88 20.35
N SER A 155 -12.36 11.50 19.50
CA SER A 155 -11.04 11.02 19.90
C SER A 155 -10.04 12.16 20.11
N SER A 156 -10.18 13.24 19.33
CA SER A 156 -9.31 14.42 19.48
C SER A 156 -9.99 15.68 18.95
N ILE A 157 -9.44 16.84 19.35
CA ILE A 157 -9.84 18.16 18.86
C ILE A 157 -8.60 18.87 18.35
N ILE A 158 -8.62 19.28 17.09
CA ILE A 158 -7.58 20.13 16.49
C ILE A 158 -8.08 21.58 16.55
N TYR A 159 -7.31 22.46 17.18
CA TYR A 159 -7.59 23.88 17.24
C TYR A 159 -6.77 24.62 16.19
N PHE A 160 -7.37 25.61 15.57
CA PHE A 160 -6.77 26.36 14.48
C PHE A 160 -6.52 27.81 14.86
N GLU A 161 -5.48 28.39 14.32
CA GLU A 161 -5.19 29.81 14.34
C GLU A 161 -4.86 30.25 12.93
N HIS A 162 -5.57 31.28 12.41
CA HIS A 162 -5.44 31.77 11.03
C HIS A 162 -5.57 30.64 9.96
N ASN A 163 -6.52 29.72 10.15
CA ASN A 163 -6.73 28.53 9.32
C ASN A 163 -5.56 27.54 9.27
N GLN A 164 -4.61 27.62 10.21
CA GLN A 164 -3.53 26.66 10.35
C GLN A 164 -3.70 25.88 11.67
N PRO A 165 -3.43 24.56 11.70
CA PRO A 165 -3.47 23.79 12.93
C PRO A 165 -2.47 24.37 13.94
N TYR A 166 -2.94 24.66 15.14
CA TYR A 166 -2.14 25.24 16.21
C TYR A 166 -1.75 24.20 17.27
N TYR A 167 -2.75 23.49 17.82
CA TYR A 167 -2.51 22.34 18.69
C TYR A 167 -3.64 21.32 18.57
N GLN A 168 -3.39 20.10 19.05
CA GLN A 168 -4.37 19.02 19.12
C GLN A 168 -4.44 18.46 20.53
N ASP A 169 -5.66 18.37 21.08
CA ASP A 169 -5.97 17.70 22.33
C ASP A 169 -6.47 16.29 22.03
N TYR A 170 -5.82 15.28 22.61
CA TYR A 170 -6.19 13.89 22.49
C TYR A 170 -7.03 13.48 23.70
N LEU A 171 -8.23 12.97 23.47
CA LEU A 171 -9.27 12.78 24.47
C LEU A 171 -9.44 11.32 24.86
N ASN A 172 -9.85 11.07 26.10
CA ASN A 172 -10.45 9.78 26.46
C ASN A 172 -11.93 9.70 26.04
N ALA A 173 -12.58 8.54 26.26
CA ALA A 173 -13.98 8.33 25.88
C ALA A 173 -14.99 9.21 26.63
N GLN A 174 -14.59 9.86 27.72
CA GLN A 174 -15.37 10.82 28.50
C GLN A 174 -15.20 12.27 28.00
N GLY A 175 -14.33 12.50 27.01
CA GLY A 175 -14.04 13.82 26.47
C GLY A 175 -13.02 14.61 27.30
N ILE A 176 -12.28 13.96 28.20
CA ILE A 176 -11.21 14.58 28.99
C ILE A 176 -9.90 14.44 28.20
N TRP A 177 -9.23 15.55 27.96
CA TRP A 177 -7.93 15.50 27.29
C TRP A 177 -6.88 14.80 28.15
N GLN A 178 -6.07 13.96 27.51
CA GLN A 178 -5.02 13.21 28.15
C GLN A 178 -3.68 13.87 27.91
N PHE A 179 -3.47 14.35 26.71
CA PHE A 179 -2.29 15.14 26.34
C PHE A 179 -2.61 16.10 25.21
N ARG A 180 -1.81 17.16 25.08
CA ARG A 180 -1.85 18.20 24.04
C ARG A 180 -0.57 18.18 23.25
N GLU A 181 -0.68 18.11 21.92
CA GLU A 181 0.43 18.25 20.98
C GLU A 181 0.36 19.61 20.29
N PHE A 182 1.40 20.41 20.36
CA PHE A 182 1.52 21.64 19.58
C PHE A 182 2.00 21.30 18.16
N LEU A 183 1.42 21.98 17.14
CA LEU A 183 1.58 21.62 15.73
C LEU A 183 2.28 22.70 14.92
N THR A 184 2.82 23.73 15.56
CA THR A 184 3.52 24.81 14.87
C THR A 184 5.01 24.48 14.67
N ALA A 185 5.64 25.07 13.65
CA ALA A 185 7.04 24.79 13.35
C ALA A 185 8.00 25.17 14.48
N ASP A 186 7.67 26.18 15.25
CA ASP A 186 8.44 26.71 16.39
C ASP A 186 8.08 26.06 17.74
N ASN A 187 6.97 25.35 17.81
CA ASN A 187 6.56 24.62 19.00
C ASN A 187 5.94 23.27 18.62
N GLN A 188 6.60 22.19 19.00
CA GLN A 188 6.14 20.80 18.82
C GLN A 188 6.03 20.07 20.16
N GLN A 189 6.03 20.78 21.27
CA GLN A 189 5.93 20.18 22.59
C GLN A 189 4.64 19.40 22.79
N VAL A 190 4.73 18.38 23.63
CA VAL A 190 3.58 17.63 24.12
C VAL A 190 3.43 17.87 25.61
N ILE A 191 2.25 18.32 26.04
CA ILE A 191 1.94 18.59 27.43
C ILE A 191 0.94 17.53 27.91
N ILE A 192 1.25 16.88 29.02
CA ILE A 192 0.37 15.89 29.65
C ILE A 192 -0.63 16.58 30.56
N ASN A 193 -1.90 16.15 30.50
CA ASN A 193 -2.91 16.62 31.46
C ASN A 193 -2.56 16.12 32.87
N PRO A 194 -2.53 16.99 33.88
CA PRO A 194 -2.32 16.56 35.27
C PRO A 194 -3.32 15.51 35.77
N GLU A 195 -4.49 15.45 35.14
CA GLU A 195 -5.56 14.48 35.45
C GLU A 195 -5.55 13.27 34.49
N ALA A 196 -4.52 13.11 33.65
CA ALA A 196 -4.42 12.00 32.72
C ALA A 196 -4.37 10.65 33.45
N GLN A 197 -5.05 9.66 32.88
CA GLN A 197 -5.15 8.32 33.49
C GLN A 197 -3.91 7.45 33.29
N GLY A 198 -2.99 7.84 32.39
CA GLY A 198 -1.79 7.09 32.06
C GLY A 198 -0.61 7.35 33.00
N THR A 199 0.40 6.47 32.94
CA THR A 199 1.68 6.65 33.63
C THR A 199 2.66 7.30 32.66
N PHE A 200 3.12 8.51 32.94
CA PHE A 200 4.05 9.27 32.10
C PHE A 200 5.32 9.57 32.89
N ALA A 201 6.48 9.49 32.25
CA ALA A 201 7.73 9.81 32.87
C ALA A 201 7.98 11.33 33.02
N LYS A 202 7.30 12.13 32.19
CA LYS A 202 7.42 13.59 32.12
C LYS A 202 6.04 14.23 31.99
N ASP A 203 5.91 15.47 32.52
CA ASP A 203 4.71 16.30 32.28
C ASP A 203 4.77 17.01 30.92
N VAL A 204 5.97 17.21 30.37
CA VAL A 204 6.22 17.86 29.08
C VAL A 204 7.29 17.11 28.31
N TYR A 205 6.99 16.78 27.06
CA TYR A 205 7.90 16.18 26.08
C TYR A 205 8.28 17.20 25.01
N GLN A 206 9.48 17.09 24.44
CA GLN A 206 9.95 18.00 23.40
C GLN A 206 9.14 17.87 22.09
N ASN A 207 8.67 16.66 21.82
CA ASN A 207 7.84 16.33 20.67
C ASN A 207 7.07 15.03 20.90
N ILE A 208 6.16 14.70 19.99
CA ILE A 208 5.35 13.48 20.07
C ILE A 208 6.20 12.20 19.98
N GLU A 209 7.35 12.25 19.29
CA GLU A 209 8.24 11.11 19.10
C GLU A 209 8.84 10.61 20.43
N GLU A 210 9.21 11.52 21.33
CA GLU A 210 9.66 11.14 22.68
C GLU A 210 8.58 10.38 23.46
N LEU A 211 7.32 10.82 23.35
CA LEU A 211 6.18 10.16 24.01
C LEU A 211 5.91 8.79 23.38
N VAL A 212 5.90 8.71 22.03
CA VAL A 212 5.73 7.44 21.30
C VAL A 212 6.79 6.43 21.71
N LYS A 213 8.06 6.85 21.74
CA LYS A 213 9.17 6.00 22.15
C LYS A 213 8.98 5.46 23.58
N GLU A 214 8.71 6.34 24.54
CA GLU A 214 8.47 5.94 25.93
C GLU A 214 7.36 4.88 26.03
N LYS A 215 6.23 5.12 25.38
CA LYS A 215 5.08 4.21 25.47
C LYS A 215 5.32 2.88 24.76
N LEU A 216 6.03 2.89 23.65
CA LEU A 216 6.44 1.67 22.96
C LEU A 216 7.38 0.84 23.86
N GLU A 217 8.41 1.46 24.44
CA GLU A 217 9.36 0.78 25.32
C GLU A 217 8.67 0.19 26.55
N GLN A 218 7.75 0.94 27.19
CA GLN A 218 6.96 0.46 28.33
C GLN A 218 6.10 -0.75 27.96
N HIS A 219 5.41 -0.69 26.81
CA HIS A 219 4.58 -1.79 26.34
C HIS A 219 5.43 -3.03 26.04
N LEU A 220 6.47 -2.90 25.23
CA LEU A 220 7.33 -4.03 24.85
C LEU A 220 7.98 -4.68 26.07
N ALA A 221 8.45 -3.90 27.05
CA ALA A 221 8.99 -4.43 28.30
C ALA A 221 7.96 -5.23 29.12
N SER A 222 6.67 -4.95 28.94
CA SER A 222 5.60 -5.66 29.68
C SER A 222 5.12 -6.94 28.99
N VAL A 223 5.27 -7.07 27.66
CA VAL A 223 4.67 -8.17 26.90
C VAL A 223 5.69 -9.11 26.26
N LEU A 224 6.90 -8.62 25.91
CA LEU A 224 7.87 -9.42 25.19
C LEU A 224 8.51 -10.50 26.05
N THR A 225 8.67 -11.67 25.47
CA THR A 225 9.46 -12.79 25.99
C THR A 225 10.63 -13.08 25.04
N LYS A 226 11.60 -13.89 25.49
CA LYS A 226 12.74 -14.28 24.63
C LYS A 226 12.34 -15.10 23.40
N ASP A 227 11.18 -15.73 23.45
CA ASP A 227 10.68 -16.55 22.35
C ASP A 227 9.96 -15.73 21.26
N ASP A 228 9.70 -14.46 21.53
CA ASP A 228 9.00 -13.57 20.61
C ASP A 228 9.94 -13.02 19.53
N SER A 229 9.34 -12.56 18.45
CA SER A 229 10.05 -11.96 17.32
C SER A 229 9.28 -10.76 16.82
N ILE A 230 9.99 -9.67 16.53
CA ILE A 230 9.41 -8.42 16.04
C ILE A 230 9.78 -8.26 14.58
N ILE A 231 8.77 -8.16 13.72
CA ILE A 231 8.92 -7.90 12.28
C ILE A 231 8.55 -6.44 12.03
N VAL A 232 9.54 -5.64 11.70
CA VAL A 232 9.40 -4.20 11.49
C VAL A 232 9.38 -3.91 9.99
N SER A 233 8.31 -3.33 9.49
CA SER A 233 8.29 -2.76 8.15
C SER A 233 9.29 -1.59 8.09
N ALA A 234 10.47 -1.80 7.51
CA ALA A 234 11.58 -0.85 7.57
C ALA A 234 11.16 0.58 7.16
N ASP A 235 11.34 1.53 8.07
CA ASP A 235 11.02 2.94 7.89
C ASP A 235 11.91 3.81 8.77
N VAL A 236 12.45 4.89 8.20
CA VAL A 236 13.32 5.83 8.92
C VAL A 236 12.63 6.47 10.13
N GLN A 237 11.29 6.53 10.13
CA GLN A 237 10.52 7.14 11.20
C GLN A 237 10.57 6.34 12.50
N HIS A 238 10.64 5.01 12.45
CA HIS A 238 10.55 4.19 13.67
C HIS A 238 11.68 3.17 13.86
N ASN A 239 12.53 2.89 12.86
CA ASN A 239 13.58 1.87 13.01
C ASN A 239 14.47 2.10 14.22
N HIS A 240 14.81 3.36 14.47
CA HIS A 240 15.70 3.73 15.58
C HIS A 240 15.13 3.43 16.99
N PHE A 241 13.81 3.25 17.14
CA PHE A 241 13.19 2.85 18.40
C PHE A 241 13.56 1.42 18.80
N PHE A 242 13.87 0.58 17.83
CA PHE A 242 14.17 -0.83 18.05
C PHE A 242 15.66 -1.10 18.36
N GLN A 243 16.56 -0.10 18.28
CA GLN A 243 17.99 -0.29 18.49
C GLN A 243 18.36 -0.88 19.87
N GLN A 244 17.68 -0.46 20.93
CA GLN A 244 17.91 -1.04 22.27
C GLN A 244 17.26 -2.42 22.40
N ILE A 245 16.11 -2.61 21.77
CA ILE A 245 15.32 -3.85 21.81
C ILE A 245 16.06 -4.99 21.10
N LYS A 246 16.80 -4.70 20.02
CA LYS A 246 17.62 -5.67 19.28
C LYS A 246 18.67 -6.39 20.13
N LYS A 247 19.06 -5.81 21.25
CA LYS A 247 20.06 -6.42 22.15
C LYS A 247 19.53 -7.63 22.92
N ASP A 248 18.22 -7.65 23.19
CA ASP A 248 17.60 -8.63 24.05
C ASP A 248 16.54 -9.47 23.32
N HIS A 249 16.09 -9.00 22.16
CA HIS A 249 15.01 -9.61 21.39
C HIS A 249 15.32 -9.64 19.89
N LEU A 250 14.81 -10.66 19.21
CA LEU A 250 14.93 -10.79 17.78
C LEU A 250 14.05 -9.75 17.05
N VAL A 251 14.70 -8.77 16.43
CA VAL A 251 14.07 -7.75 15.59
C VAL A 251 14.54 -7.93 14.15
N VAL A 252 13.58 -8.06 13.24
CA VAL A 252 13.83 -8.25 11.81
C VAL A 252 13.32 -7.02 11.05
N LEU A 253 14.17 -6.38 10.28
CA LEU A 253 13.77 -5.30 9.37
C LEU A 253 13.31 -5.90 8.03
N SER A 254 12.11 -5.53 7.57
CA SER A 254 11.56 -5.92 6.28
C SER A 254 11.55 -4.74 5.32
N PHE A 255 12.39 -4.80 4.29
CA PHE A 255 12.53 -3.78 3.26
C PHE A 255 11.62 -4.10 2.08
N PHE A 256 10.56 -3.32 1.93
CA PHE A 256 9.56 -3.49 0.87
C PHE A 256 9.44 -2.25 -0.02
N GLY A 257 9.33 -2.47 -1.34
CA GLY A 257 9.14 -1.40 -2.33
C GLY A 257 10.19 -0.29 -2.21
N ASN A 258 9.77 0.94 -2.34
CA ASN A 258 10.61 2.13 -2.22
C ASN A 258 10.38 2.90 -0.91
N ARG A 259 9.76 2.26 0.09
CA ARG A 259 9.43 2.90 1.37
C ARG A 259 10.67 3.40 2.11
N TYR A 260 11.73 2.59 2.13
CA TYR A 260 12.98 2.95 2.80
C TYR A 260 14.00 3.53 1.80
N PRO A 261 14.61 4.70 2.09
CA PRO A 261 15.60 5.33 1.23
C PRO A 261 16.97 4.67 1.35
N ILE A 262 17.20 3.58 0.63
CA ILE A 262 18.45 2.79 0.67
C ILE A 262 19.69 3.64 0.35
N THR A 263 19.54 4.72 -0.41
CA THR A 263 20.64 5.63 -0.80
C THR A 263 21.20 6.48 0.35
N ASN A 264 20.53 6.52 1.50
CA ASN A 264 21.08 7.13 2.70
C ASN A 264 21.91 6.10 3.47
N THR A 265 23.18 5.99 3.10
CA THR A 265 24.11 4.98 3.63
C THR A 265 24.30 5.06 5.13
N GLU A 266 24.46 6.26 5.70
CA GLU A 266 24.64 6.46 7.15
C GLU A 266 23.43 5.93 7.94
N GLN A 267 22.22 6.29 7.52
CA GLN A 267 20.99 5.83 8.16
C GLN A 267 20.80 4.31 7.98
N LEU A 268 21.10 3.79 6.80
CA LEU A 268 21.00 2.36 6.51
C LEU A 268 21.94 1.54 7.42
N LEU A 269 23.20 1.95 7.56
CA LEU A 269 24.16 1.29 8.45
C LEU A 269 23.74 1.37 9.92
N ALA A 270 23.26 2.54 10.36
CA ALA A 270 22.74 2.70 11.71
C ALA A 270 21.53 1.77 11.96
N ASP A 271 20.62 1.65 11.00
CA ASP A 271 19.43 0.80 11.12
C ASP A 271 19.77 -0.70 11.06
N LEU A 272 20.75 -1.10 10.25
CA LEU A 272 21.19 -2.50 10.15
C LEU A 272 22.09 -2.94 11.32
N LYS A 273 22.64 -2.00 12.07
CA LYS A 273 23.49 -2.30 13.22
C LYS A 273 22.75 -3.19 14.23
N ASP A 274 23.46 -4.20 14.75
CA ASP A 274 22.93 -5.18 15.72
C ASP A 274 21.68 -5.94 15.21
N THR A 275 21.42 -5.91 13.89
CA THR A 275 20.37 -6.70 13.27
C THR A 275 20.95 -8.05 12.88
N PRO A 276 20.42 -9.19 13.36
CA PRO A 276 20.95 -10.50 13.01
C PRO A 276 20.72 -10.86 11.55
N PHE A 277 19.57 -10.44 11.01
CA PHE A 277 19.23 -10.53 9.58
C PHE A 277 18.14 -9.54 9.21
N PHE A 278 18.00 -9.31 7.92
CA PHE A 278 16.90 -8.53 7.35
C PHE A 278 16.25 -9.27 6.19
N VAL A 279 15.02 -8.88 5.87
CA VAL A 279 14.23 -9.47 4.77
C VAL A 279 14.04 -8.42 3.68
N VAL A 280 14.11 -8.87 2.44
CA VAL A 280 13.84 -8.07 1.25
C VAL A 280 12.77 -8.73 0.38
N ASP A 281 12.11 -7.93 -0.42
CA ASP A 281 11.11 -8.38 -1.39
C ASP A 281 11.72 -8.84 -2.72
N SER A 282 12.98 -8.46 -3.00
CA SER A 282 13.67 -8.83 -4.24
C SER A 282 15.19 -8.87 -4.08
N LEU A 283 15.86 -9.72 -4.85
CA LEU A 283 17.33 -9.80 -4.89
C LEU A 283 17.98 -8.50 -5.38
N ASP A 284 17.34 -7.76 -6.29
CA ASP A 284 17.85 -6.46 -6.75
C ASP A 284 18.03 -5.47 -5.59
N LYS A 285 17.17 -5.57 -4.59
CA LYS A 285 17.29 -4.72 -3.39
C LYS A 285 18.51 -5.10 -2.55
N ILE A 286 18.84 -6.38 -2.48
CA ILE A 286 20.07 -6.85 -1.81
C ILE A 286 21.29 -6.27 -2.51
N VAL A 287 21.32 -6.33 -3.85
CA VAL A 287 22.43 -5.76 -4.63
C VAL A 287 22.61 -4.27 -4.32
N LYS A 288 21.51 -3.51 -4.32
CA LYS A 288 21.54 -2.08 -3.99
C LYS A 288 22.02 -1.80 -2.55
N ILE A 289 21.56 -2.60 -1.58
CA ILE A 289 22.02 -2.48 -0.19
C ILE A 289 23.50 -2.83 -0.08
N ALA A 290 23.95 -3.90 -0.74
CA ALA A 290 25.33 -4.32 -0.74
C ALA A 290 26.27 -3.29 -1.39
N GLU A 291 25.85 -2.66 -2.48
CA GLU A 291 26.59 -1.57 -3.14
C GLU A 291 26.76 -0.38 -2.17
N GLN A 292 25.69 0.03 -1.48
CA GLN A 292 25.76 1.13 -0.53
C GLN A 292 26.65 0.82 0.69
N VAL A 293 26.58 -0.39 1.23
CA VAL A 293 27.41 -0.81 2.37
C VAL A 293 28.86 -1.06 1.94
N GLY A 294 29.10 -1.62 0.74
CA GLY A 294 30.43 -1.89 0.21
C GLY A 294 31.26 -0.63 -0.09
N GLU A 295 30.64 0.55 -0.17
CA GLU A 295 31.33 1.83 -0.26
C GLU A 295 32.00 2.25 1.08
N VAL A 296 31.63 1.61 2.19
CA VAL A 296 32.19 1.87 3.52
C VAL A 296 33.11 0.69 3.87
N GLU A 297 34.44 0.94 3.92
CA GLU A 297 35.44 -0.08 4.23
C GLU A 297 35.18 -0.76 5.57
N GLU A 298 35.17 -2.11 5.60
CA GLU A 298 35.14 -3.02 6.76
C GLU A 298 33.78 -3.44 7.35
N GLU A 299 32.62 -2.96 6.90
CA GLU A 299 31.35 -3.45 7.43
C GLU A 299 30.82 -4.65 6.65
N GLN A 300 30.53 -5.76 7.35
CA GLN A 300 29.85 -6.92 6.76
C GLN A 300 28.34 -6.73 6.88
N LEU A 301 27.63 -7.01 5.76
CA LEU A 301 26.17 -7.07 5.79
C LEU A 301 25.69 -8.16 6.75
N PRO A 302 24.64 -7.90 7.54
CA PRO A 302 23.91 -8.95 8.24
C PRO A 302 23.42 -10.03 7.26
N ALA A 303 23.05 -11.19 7.78
CA ALA A 303 22.36 -12.20 6.96
C ALA A 303 21.09 -11.60 6.32
N TYR A 304 20.73 -12.06 5.14
CA TYR A 304 19.55 -11.58 4.45
C TYR A 304 18.76 -12.70 3.79
N TYR A 305 17.45 -12.49 3.69
CA TYR A 305 16.54 -13.44 3.04
C TYR A 305 15.60 -12.71 2.10
N GLU A 306 15.36 -13.30 0.94
CA GLU A 306 14.28 -12.86 0.05
C GLU A 306 13.02 -13.64 0.42
N ILE A 307 12.03 -12.93 0.94
CA ILE A 307 10.72 -13.51 1.24
C ILE A 307 9.65 -12.67 0.54
N PRO A 308 8.83 -13.28 -0.33
CA PRO A 308 7.82 -12.54 -1.07
C PRO A 308 6.75 -11.97 -0.13
N PRO A 309 6.35 -10.70 -0.33
CA PRO A 309 5.31 -10.06 0.48
C PRO A 309 3.89 -10.45 0.08
N TYR A 310 3.73 -11.22 -1.00
CA TYR A 310 2.43 -11.64 -1.56
C TYR A 310 2.41 -13.13 -1.79
N ASP A 311 1.29 -13.77 -1.46
CA ASP A 311 1.05 -15.16 -1.76
C ASP A 311 0.51 -15.38 -3.18
N THR A 312 0.82 -16.54 -3.75
CA THR A 312 0.21 -17.00 -5.00
C THR A 312 -1.11 -17.70 -4.70
N GLN A 313 -2.08 -17.53 -5.60
CA GLN A 313 -3.34 -18.25 -5.58
C GLN A 313 -3.57 -18.85 -6.96
N LEU A 314 -4.07 -20.09 -7.01
CA LEU A 314 -4.42 -20.70 -8.28
C LEU A 314 -5.63 -19.99 -8.90
N ASN A 315 -5.37 -19.06 -9.79
CA ASN A 315 -6.39 -18.26 -10.47
C ASN A 315 -6.04 -18.15 -11.96
N LEU A 316 -6.02 -19.31 -12.62
CA LEU A 316 -5.61 -19.42 -14.02
C LEU A 316 -6.40 -18.47 -14.92
N GLY A 317 -5.69 -17.76 -15.77
CA GLY A 317 -6.25 -16.88 -16.77
C GLY A 317 -7.12 -17.61 -17.81
N HIS A 318 -7.96 -16.86 -18.50
CA HIS A 318 -8.90 -17.38 -19.49
C HIS A 318 -8.57 -16.88 -20.91
N SER A 319 -7.31 -16.56 -21.19
CA SER A 319 -6.89 -16.04 -22.50
C SER A 319 -7.21 -16.99 -23.66
N GLN A 320 -7.26 -18.32 -23.41
CA GLN A 320 -7.62 -19.31 -24.44
C GLN A 320 -9.08 -19.20 -24.91
N ARG A 321 -9.94 -18.47 -24.19
CA ARG A 321 -11.35 -18.26 -24.54
C ARG A 321 -11.58 -17.04 -25.43
N LYS A 322 -10.52 -16.27 -25.71
CA LYS A 322 -10.55 -15.09 -26.55
C LYS A 322 -9.85 -15.36 -27.88
N LYS A 323 -10.36 -14.78 -28.95
CA LYS A 323 -9.68 -14.77 -30.25
C LYS A 323 -8.50 -13.79 -30.22
N GLU A 324 -8.71 -12.72 -29.54
CA GLU A 324 -7.74 -11.64 -29.32
C GLU A 324 -6.75 -12.03 -28.23
N LEU A 325 -5.47 -11.81 -28.49
CA LEU A 325 -4.40 -12.05 -27.56
C LEU A 325 -3.93 -10.73 -26.95
N ILE A 326 -4.26 -10.54 -25.69
CA ILE A 326 -4.03 -9.27 -24.98
C ILE A 326 -2.61 -9.25 -24.40
N ILE A 327 -1.84 -8.23 -24.74
CA ILE A 327 -0.59 -7.88 -24.07
C ILE A 327 -0.94 -6.91 -22.94
N TYR A 328 -0.61 -7.26 -21.69
CA TYR A 328 -0.66 -6.32 -20.58
C TYR A 328 0.68 -5.62 -20.45
N VAL A 329 0.67 -4.29 -20.31
CA VAL A 329 1.85 -3.47 -20.10
C VAL A 329 1.70 -2.75 -18.77
N ASN A 330 2.64 -2.95 -17.84
CA ASN A 330 2.72 -2.14 -16.64
C ASN A 330 3.40 -0.80 -16.98
N PHE A 331 2.61 0.26 -17.08
CA PHE A 331 3.11 1.57 -17.51
C PHE A 331 4.03 2.24 -16.49
N ASP A 332 3.77 2.02 -15.20
CA ASP A 332 4.48 2.72 -14.13
C ASP A 332 5.94 2.24 -13.96
N THR A 333 6.24 1.04 -14.45
CA THR A 333 7.57 0.45 -14.40
C THR A 333 8.38 0.69 -15.69
N LEU A 334 7.75 1.22 -16.73
CA LEU A 334 8.44 1.48 -18.00
C LEU A 334 9.45 2.62 -17.85
N PRO A 335 10.74 2.39 -18.15
CA PRO A 335 11.72 3.46 -18.19
C PRO A 335 11.34 4.52 -19.24
N GLU A 336 11.39 5.79 -18.86
CA GLU A 336 10.94 6.89 -19.71
C GLU A 336 11.64 6.91 -21.09
N HIS A 337 12.94 6.61 -21.11
CA HIS A 337 13.73 6.56 -22.35
C HIS A 337 13.36 5.39 -23.28
N HIS A 338 12.61 4.39 -22.79
CA HIS A 338 12.11 3.26 -23.59
C HIS A 338 10.67 3.42 -24.07
N LEU A 339 9.88 4.36 -23.50
CA LEU A 339 8.46 4.52 -23.80
C LEU A 339 8.16 4.58 -25.30
N GLN A 340 8.83 5.48 -26.00
CA GLN A 340 8.60 5.67 -27.46
C GLN A 340 8.92 4.40 -28.27
N TYR A 341 10.02 3.73 -27.95
CA TYR A 341 10.43 2.50 -28.64
C TYR A 341 9.43 1.37 -28.39
N VAL A 342 9.03 1.18 -27.13
CA VAL A 342 8.12 0.12 -26.71
C VAL A 342 6.76 0.27 -27.42
N PHE A 343 6.13 1.45 -27.29
CA PHE A 343 4.80 1.65 -27.89
C PHE A 343 4.82 1.65 -29.42
N THR A 344 5.87 2.20 -30.06
CA THR A 344 6.06 2.07 -31.51
C THR A 344 6.15 0.59 -31.92
N SER A 345 6.91 -0.21 -31.18
CA SER A 345 7.06 -1.64 -31.44
C SER A 345 5.77 -2.41 -31.28
N LEU A 346 4.99 -2.11 -30.23
CA LEU A 346 3.68 -2.72 -29.96
C LEU A 346 2.67 -2.35 -31.06
N PHE A 347 2.59 -1.09 -31.44
CA PHE A 347 1.67 -0.62 -32.49
C PHE A 347 2.05 -1.22 -33.85
N ASP A 348 3.33 -1.34 -34.18
CA ASP A 348 3.76 -2.02 -35.40
C ASP A 348 3.36 -3.50 -35.41
N MET A 349 3.46 -4.20 -34.25
CA MET A 349 2.99 -5.58 -34.12
C MET A 349 1.48 -5.67 -34.28
N MET A 350 0.72 -4.75 -33.71
CA MET A 350 -0.74 -4.69 -33.82
C MET A 350 -1.21 -4.42 -35.24
N LEU A 351 -0.45 -3.65 -36.03
CA LEU A 351 -0.73 -3.45 -37.47
C LEU A 351 -0.45 -4.71 -38.30
N GLN A 352 0.52 -5.50 -37.91
CA GLN A 352 0.88 -6.75 -38.59
C GLN A 352 -0.05 -7.91 -38.21
N HIS A 353 -0.60 -7.86 -36.99
CA HIS A 353 -1.40 -8.93 -36.38
C HIS A 353 -2.70 -8.37 -35.78
N GLU A 354 -3.80 -8.49 -36.50
CA GLU A 354 -5.12 -7.95 -36.10
C GLU A 354 -5.69 -8.60 -34.82
N TRP A 355 -5.16 -9.74 -34.42
CA TRP A 355 -5.54 -10.47 -33.21
C TRP A 355 -4.77 -10.04 -31.94
N ILE A 356 -3.84 -9.09 -32.00
CA ILE A 356 -3.15 -8.55 -30.84
C ILE A 356 -3.87 -7.32 -30.31
N ASP A 357 -4.24 -7.33 -29.04
CA ASP A 357 -4.79 -6.19 -28.30
C ASP A 357 -3.85 -5.76 -27.20
N LEU A 358 -3.99 -4.52 -26.75
CA LEU A 358 -3.14 -3.92 -25.74
C LEU A 358 -3.95 -3.45 -24.54
N LEU A 359 -3.55 -3.85 -23.34
CA LEU A 359 -4.06 -3.35 -22.07
C LEU A 359 -2.93 -2.67 -21.30
N VAL A 360 -3.05 -1.36 -21.09
CA VAL A 360 -2.05 -0.55 -20.39
C VAL A 360 -2.52 -0.30 -18.96
N GLY A 361 -1.80 -0.86 -18.00
CA GLY A 361 -2.12 -0.76 -16.58
C GLY A 361 -1.30 0.30 -15.85
N THR A 362 -1.95 0.97 -14.90
CA THR A 362 -1.29 1.81 -13.88
C THR A 362 -1.77 1.43 -12.50
N GLN A 363 -0.86 1.49 -11.54
CA GLN A 363 -1.11 1.25 -10.12
C GLN A 363 -0.98 2.55 -9.31
N SER A 364 -0.73 3.68 -10.00
CA SER A 364 -0.62 4.99 -9.36
C SER A 364 -1.95 5.43 -8.75
N GLN A 365 -1.87 6.05 -7.58
CA GLN A 365 -3.03 6.68 -6.90
C GLN A 365 -3.34 8.08 -7.40
N ASP A 366 -2.48 8.64 -8.23
CA ASP A 366 -2.72 9.96 -8.80
C ASP A 366 -3.96 9.94 -9.69
N PHE A 367 -4.97 10.71 -9.33
CA PHE A 367 -6.23 10.81 -10.08
C PHE A 367 -6.05 11.27 -11.54
N GLY A 368 -4.93 11.97 -11.84
CA GLY A 368 -4.58 12.40 -13.20
C GLY A 368 -3.82 11.35 -14.01
N ARG A 369 -3.32 10.29 -13.38
CA ARG A 369 -2.38 9.36 -14.01
C ARG A 369 -2.96 8.63 -15.22
N GLU A 370 -4.15 8.09 -15.11
CA GLU A 370 -4.81 7.42 -16.23
C GLU A 370 -5.04 8.38 -17.40
N ALA A 371 -5.50 9.60 -17.12
CA ALA A 371 -5.70 10.63 -18.15
C ALA A 371 -4.37 10.97 -18.86
N SER A 372 -3.27 11.09 -18.12
CA SER A 372 -1.94 11.34 -18.69
C SER A 372 -1.48 10.18 -19.59
N ILE A 373 -1.73 8.93 -19.17
CA ILE A 373 -1.42 7.74 -19.98
C ILE A 373 -2.25 7.74 -21.27
N ARG A 374 -3.54 8.01 -21.18
CA ARG A 374 -4.42 8.08 -22.36
C ARG A 374 -3.98 9.17 -23.32
N GLN A 375 -3.64 10.36 -22.81
CA GLN A 375 -3.11 11.45 -23.63
C GLN A 375 -1.82 11.02 -24.36
N PHE A 376 -0.87 10.39 -23.64
CA PHE A 376 0.38 9.87 -24.25
C PHE A 376 0.07 8.85 -25.38
N LEU A 377 -0.88 7.94 -25.16
CA LEU A 377 -1.27 6.95 -26.16
C LEU A 377 -1.92 7.62 -27.38
N GLU A 378 -2.82 8.58 -27.19
CA GLU A 378 -3.47 9.36 -28.26
C GLU A 378 -2.45 10.14 -29.09
N GLU A 379 -1.50 10.82 -28.43
CA GLU A 379 -0.41 11.53 -29.10
C GLU A 379 0.47 10.57 -29.91
N SER A 380 0.81 9.41 -29.35
CA SER A 380 1.61 8.38 -30.02
C SER A 380 0.89 7.74 -31.21
N LEU A 381 -0.43 7.61 -31.16
CA LEU A 381 -1.28 7.10 -32.24
C LEU A 381 -1.55 8.14 -33.34
N SER A 382 -1.44 9.43 -33.04
CA SER A 382 -1.75 10.52 -33.99
C SER A 382 -0.83 10.55 -35.20
N SER A 383 0.29 9.79 -35.17
CA SER A 383 1.12 9.59 -36.35
C SER A 383 0.34 8.82 -37.43
N THR A 384 0.41 9.27 -38.65
CA THR A 384 -0.43 8.92 -39.80
C THR A 384 -0.62 7.43 -40.05
N LYS A 385 0.32 6.55 -39.72
CA LYS A 385 0.20 5.11 -39.97
C LYS A 385 -0.65 4.34 -38.96
N TYR A 386 -0.83 4.87 -37.75
CA TYR A 386 -1.60 4.22 -36.68
C TYR A 386 -3.03 4.73 -36.57
N ALA A 387 -3.25 6.02 -36.80
CA ALA A 387 -4.53 6.72 -36.58
C ALA A 387 -5.72 6.11 -37.31
N GLU A 388 -5.48 5.47 -38.46
CA GLU A 388 -6.55 4.87 -39.27
C GLU A 388 -6.93 3.43 -38.85
N LYS A 389 -6.10 2.78 -38.05
CA LYS A 389 -6.23 1.33 -37.74
C LYS A 389 -6.24 0.96 -36.27
N LEU A 390 -5.76 1.83 -35.40
CA LEU A 390 -5.69 1.59 -33.98
C LEU A 390 -6.47 2.66 -33.23
N LEU A 391 -7.46 2.23 -32.42
CA LEU A 391 -8.28 3.10 -31.60
C LEU A 391 -8.18 2.73 -30.13
N LEU A 392 -8.23 3.76 -29.28
CA LEU A 392 -8.44 3.63 -27.85
C LEU A 392 -9.91 3.33 -27.53
N VAL A 393 -10.16 2.48 -26.54
CA VAL A 393 -11.49 2.21 -26.01
C VAL A 393 -12.11 3.49 -25.46
N ASP A 394 -13.28 3.86 -25.98
CA ASP A 394 -14.06 4.99 -25.48
C ASP A 394 -14.92 4.53 -24.28
N LYS A 395 -14.40 4.78 -23.06
CA LYS A 395 -15.08 4.38 -21.82
C LYS A 395 -16.45 5.00 -21.61
N ASP A 396 -16.69 6.18 -22.16
CA ASP A 396 -18.00 6.87 -22.05
C ASP A 396 -19.06 6.21 -22.93
N LYS A 397 -18.67 5.65 -24.08
CA LYS A 397 -19.55 4.84 -24.92
C LYS A 397 -19.80 3.45 -24.33
N ALA A 398 -18.78 2.80 -23.80
CA ALA A 398 -18.88 1.49 -23.17
C ALA A 398 -19.83 1.50 -21.95
N ALA A 399 -19.86 2.58 -21.18
CA ALA A 399 -20.78 2.75 -20.05
C ALA A 399 -22.26 2.95 -20.47
N LYS A 400 -22.51 3.39 -21.71
CA LYS A 400 -23.85 3.68 -22.23
C LYS A 400 -24.44 2.54 -23.06
N SER A 401 -23.62 1.65 -23.62
CA SER A 401 -24.07 0.51 -24.42
C SER A 401 -24.28 -0.72 -23.56
N GLY A 402 -25.46 -0.81 -22.96
CA GLY A 402 -25.95 -2.05 -22.32
C GLY A 402 -26.47 -3.10 -23.31
N ASP A 403 -26.24 -2.97 -24.61
CA ASP A 403 -26.76 -3.88 -25.64
C ASP A 403 -25.63 -4.73 -26.25
N PRO A 404 -25.62 -6.06 -26.00
CA PRO A 404 -24.61 -6.98 -26.56
C PRO A 404 -24.71 -7.21 -28.08
N ARG A 405 -25.67 -6.58 -28.80
CA ARG A 405 -25.97 -6.85 -30.18
C ARG A 405 -25.36 -5.89 -31.21
N LEU A 406 -24.49 -4.96 -30.77
CA LEU A 406 -23.80 -4.02 -31.66
C LEU A 406 -22.39 -4.48 -32.10
N GLU A 407 -22.10 -5.80 -32.03
CA GLU A 407 -20.80 -6.37 -32.39
C GLU A 407 -20.58 -6.70 -33.87
N ASP A 408 -21.46 -6.29 -34.78
CA ASP A 408 -21.36 -6.61 -36.20
C ASP A 408 -21.20 -5.37 -37.10
N ASP A 409 -20.09 -4.64 -36.92
CA ASP A 409 -19.56 -3.80 -37.99
C ASP A 409 -18.03 -3.91 -38.03
N ASP A 410 -17.47 -4.46 -39.11
CA ASP A 410 -16.05 -4.72 -39.37
C ASP A 410 -15.18 -3.45 -39.46
N SER A 411 -15.69 -2.31 -39.04
CA SER A 411 -15.03 -1.02 -39.08
C SER A 411 -14.42 -0.65 -37.75
N LEU A 412 -13.10 -0.65 -37.66
CA LEU A 412 -12.26 -0.01 -36.59
C LEU A 412 -12.60 -0.47 -35.17
N ARG A 413 -12.14 -1.66 -34.81
CA ARG A 413 -12.24 -2.19 -33.46
C ARG A 413 -11.32 -1.42 -32.49
N GLU A 414 -11.85 -1.05 -31.32
CA GLU A 414 -11.09 -0.50 -30.22
C GLU A 414 -10.17 -1.58 -29.64
N ARG A 415 -8.85 -1.43 -29.83
CA ARG A 415 -7.85 -2.48 -29.55
C ARG A 415 -6.88 -2.12 -28.44
N ILE A 416 -6.96 -0.90 -27.91
CA ILE A 416 -6.08 -0.39 -26.86
C ILE A 416 -6.96 0.10 -25.72
N ASP A 417 -6.79 -0.47 -24.55
CA ASP A 417 -7.50 -0.05 -23.33
C ASP A 417 -6.52 0.32 -22.22
N THR A 418 -7.00 1.14 -21.27
CA THR A 418 -6.27 1.52 -20.06
C THR A 418 -7.00 1.03 -18.83
N VAL A 419 -6.28 0.61 -17.81
CA VAL A 419 -6.87 0.16 -16.54
C VAL A 419 -6.10 0.71 -15.34
N VAL A 420 -6.84 1.23 -14.35
CA VAL A 420 -6.29 1.60 -13.06
C VAL A 420 -6.49 0.44 -12.09
N ILE A 421 -5.40 0.05 -11.44
CA ILE A 421 -5.35 -1.10 -10.53
C ILE A 421 -5.14 -0.58 -9.11
N HIS A 422 -6.18 -0.68 -8.29
CA HIS A 422 -6.15 -0.24 -6.90
C HIS A 422 -5.99 -1.40 -5.91
N SER A 423 -6.18 -2.66 -6.37
CA SER A 423 -6.17 -3.83 -5.48
C SER A 423 -5.76 -5.10 -6.20
N ASP A 424 -5.42 -6.15 -5.42
CA ASP A 424 -5.17 -7.50 -5.95
C ASP A 424 -6.36 -8.01 -6.77
N THR A 425 -7.58 -7.67 -6.37
CA THR A 425 -8.80 -8.04 -7.10
C THR A 425 -8.87 -7.36 -8.46
N ASP A 426 -8.48 -6.09 -8.54
CA ASP A 426 -8.47 -5.37 -9.82
C ASP A 426 -7.36 -5.89 -10.74
N LEU A 427 -6.19 -6.18 -10.18
CA LEU A 427 -5.10 -6.81 -10.92
C LEU A 427 -5.51 -8.19 -11.46
N ALA A 428 -6.13 -9.02 -10.64
CA ALA A 428 -6.63 -10.33 -11.06
C ALA A 428 -7.70 -10.23 -12.15
N LYS A 429 -8.60 -9.23 -12.08
CA LYS A 429 -9.59 -8.95 -13.13
C LYS A 429 -8.94 -8.50 -14.43
N ALA A 430 -7.98 -7.56 -14.36
CA ALA A 430 -7.25 -7.05 -15.50
C ALA A 430 -6.49 -8.17 -16.22
N LEU A 431 -5.82 -9.05 -15.46
CA LEU A 431 -5.03 -10.14 -16.01
C LEU A 431 -5.87 -11.34 -16.49
N LYS A 432 -7.16 -11.40 -16.20
CA LYS A 432 -8.02 -12.56 -16.48
C LYS A 432 -7.95 -13.08 -17.92
N TYR A 433 -7.85 -12.17 -18.89
CA TYR A 433 -7.82 -12.50 -20.33
C TYR A 433 -6.48 -12.15 -20.98
N VAL A 434 -5.50 -11.76 -20.18
CA VAL A 434 -4.16 -11.42 -20.67
C VAL A 434 -3.43 -12.67 -21.14
N ARG A 435 -2.77 -12.56 -22.29
CA ARG A 435 -1.98 -13.63 -22.90
C ARG A 435 -0.52 -13.59 -22.48
N VAL A 436 0.04 -12.38 -22.37
CA VAL A 436 1.42 -12.15 -21.97
C VAL A 436 1.53 -10.83 -21.19
N ILE A 437 2.35 -10.81 -20.16
CA ILE A 437 2.67 -9.63 -19.38
C ILE A 437 3.99 -9.06 -19.85
N LEU A 438 4.06 -7.75 -20.06
CA LEU A 438 5.27 -6.97 -20.32
C LEU A 438 5.55 -6.05 -19.14
N ASP A 439 6.66 -6.29 -18.44
CA ASP A 439 7.13 -5.44 -17.35
C ASP A 439 8.64 -5.21 -17.50
N LEU A 440 9.03 -3.98 -17.81
CA LEU A 440 10.41 -3.59 -18.09
C LEU A 440 11.07 -2.83 -16.94
N GLY A 441 10.46 -2.89 -15.77
CA GLY A 441 10.95 -2.21 -14.57
C GLY A 441 12.26 -2.77 -14.02
N SER A 442 13.00 -1.92 -13.32
CA SER A 442 14.19 -2.28 -12.54
C SER A 442 14.07 -1.79 -11.10
N PRO A 443 13.60 -2.65 -10.18
CA PRO A 443 13.05 -4.00 -10.39
C PRO A 443 11.70 -3.99 -11.12
N ALA A 444 11.32 -5.13 -11.69
CA ALA A 444 9.95 -5.36 -12.17
C ALA A 444 8.96 -5.39 -10.98
N ASP A 445 7.69 -5.09 -11.25
CA ASP A 445 6.67 -5.06 -10.19
C ASP A 445 6.35 -6.48 -9.66
N ILE A 446 6.74 -6.73 -8.42
CA ILE A 446 6.60 -8.04 -7.76
C ILE A 446 5.15 -8.52 -7.73
N ARG A 447 4.18 -7.62 -7.54
CA ARG A 447 2.75 -7.96 -7.51
C ARG A 447 2.27 -8.46 -8.86
N THR A 448 2.64 -7.76 -9.92
CA THR A 448 2.35 -8.19 -11.29
C THR A 448 3.02 -9.53 -11.58
N GLN A 449 4.26 -9.74 -11.12
CA GLN A 449 4.97 -11.02 -11.29
C GLN A 449 4.26 -12.16 -10.56
N ILE A 450 3.87 -11.98 -9.31
CA ILE A 450 3.16 -12.99 -8.52
C ILE A 450 1.76 -13.24 -9.08
N ALA A 451 1.06 -12.20 -9.50
CA ALA A 451 -0.23 -12.33 -10.17
C ALA A 451 -0.12 -13.07 -11.51
N GLY A 452 0.95 -12.82 -12.27
CA GLY A 452 1.27 -13.55 -13.50
C GLY A 452 1.52 -15.04 -13.25
N ILE A 453 2.27 -15.39 -12.20
CA ILE A 453 2.46 -16.78 -11.75
C ILE A 453 1.10 -17.40 -11.40
N SER A 454 0.30 -16.72 -10.58
CA SER A 454 -1.04 -17.17 -10.16
C SER A 454 -1.99 -17.39 -11.34
N GLY A 455 -1.90 -16.53 -12.36
CA GLY A 455 -2.68 -16.61 -13.60
C GLY A 455 -2.15 -17.61 -14.62
N GLY A 456 -0.95 -18.15 -14.43
CA GLY A 456 -0.28 -19.00 -15.42
C GLY A 456 0.11 -18.24 -16.69
N ILE A 457 0.39 -16.94 -16.58
CA ILE A 457 0.63 -16.03 -17.69
C ILE A 457 2.15 -15.84 -17.88
N PRO A 458 2.71 -16.10 -19.08
CA PRO A 458 4.12 -15.82 -19.35
C PRO A 458 4.43 -14.34 -19.23
N GLN A 459 5.63 -14.04 -18.72
CA GLN A 459 6.08 -12.68 -18.45
C GLN A 459 7.33 -12.35 -19.24
N VAL A 460 7.36 -11.19 -19.87
CA VAL A 460 8.51 -10.66 -20.60
C VAL A 460 9.10 -9.50 -19.80
N ASN A 461 10.33 -9.68 -19.34
CA ASN A 461 11.05 -8.72 -18.50
C ASN A 461 12.40 -8.35 -19.14
N LEU A 462 12.93 -7.19 -18.77
CA LEU A 462 14.26 -6.73 -19.18
C LEU A 462 15.35 -7.10 -18.16
N TYR A 463 14.96 -7.23 -16.89
CA TYR A 463 15.87 -7.49 -15.78
C TYR A 463 15.55 -8.84 -15.12
N ASN A 464 16.59 -9.46 -14.55
CA ASN A 464 16.44 -10.71 -13.81
C ASN A 464 15.51 -10.54 -12.60
N SER A 465 14.82 -11.61 -12.26
CA SER A 465 13.94 -11.67 -11.10
C SER A 465 13.93 -13.08 -10.54
N SER A 466 13.74 -13.22 -9.24
CA SER A 466 13.55 -14.52 -8.58
C SER A 466 12.20 -15.16 -8.94
N TYR A 467 11.23 -14.35 -9.33
CA TYR A 467 9.86 -14.78 -9.65
C TYR A 467 9.70 -15.23 -11.10
N VAL A 468 10.49 -14.66 -12.02
CA VAL A 468 10.43 -14.97 -13.46
C VAL A 468 11.75 -15.58 -13.90
N LYS A 469 11.69 -16.78 -14.47
CA LYS A 469 12.85 -17.48 -15.03
C LYS A 469 12.76 -17.59 -16.54
N HIS A 470 13.83 -17.19 -17.19
CA HIS A 470 13.98 -17.29 -18.64
C HIS A 470 13.80 -18.73 -19.13
N GLY A 471 12.96 -18.94 -20.13
CA GLY A 471 12.67 -20.26 -20.71
C GLY A 471 11.75 -21.15 -19.87
N GLU A 472 11.32 -20.70 -18.68
CA GLU A 472 10.34 -21.38 -17.84
C GLU A 472 9.01 -20.64 -17.87
N ASN A 473 8.77 -19.75 -16.90
CA ASN A 473 7.51 -18.98 -16.78
C ASN A 473 7.59 -17.58 -17.41
N GLY A 474 8.65 -17.29 -18.14
CA GLY A 474 8.83 -16.01 -18.83
C GLY A 474 10.08 -15.94 -19.70
N TRP A 475 10.28 -14.76 -20.27
CA TRP A 475 11.42 -14.42 -21.10
C TRP A 475 12.15 -13.20 -20.52
N ILE A 476 13.38 -13.39 -20.09
CA ILE A 476 14.26 -12.28 -19.71
C ILE A 476 15.01 -11.85 -20.96
N MET A 477 14.79 -10.63 -21.42
CA MET A 477 15.48 -10.08 -22.60
C MET A 477 16.90 -9.63 -22.23
N ASN A 478 17.83 -9.82 -23.14
CA ASN A 478 19.19 -9.28 -22.99
C ASN A 478 19.25 -7.79 -23.37
N ASP A 479 18.37 -7.39 -24.28
CA ASP A 479 18.29 -6.03 -24.81
C ASP A 479 16.84 -5.75 -25.26
N ILE A 480 16.43 -4.48 -25.19
CA ILE A 480 15.09 -4.05 -25.58
C ILE A 480 14.76 -4.32 -27.06
N SER A 481 15.76 -4.45 -27.92
CA SER A 481 15.57 -4.81 -29.34
C SER A 481 14.96 -6.20 -29.54
N ASN A 482 15.07 -7.08 -28.53
CA ASN A 482 14.43 -8.42 -28.56
C ASN A 482 12.95 -8.39 -28.21
N LEU A 483 12.34 -7.22 -27.93
CA LEU A 483 10.96 -7.08 -27.49
C LEU A 483 9.96 -7.82 -28.37
N LYS A 484 10.03 -7.62 -29.69
CA LYS A 484 9.11 -8.25 -30.65
C LYS A 484 9.26 -9.77 -30.66
N GLU A 485 10.49 -10.25 -30.65
CA GLU A 485 10.80 -11.68 -30.62
C GLU A 485 10.23 -12.33 -29.36
N ALA A 486 10.51 -11.76 -28.19
CA ALA A 486 10.06 -12.27 -26.90
C ALA A 486 8.53 -12.32 -26.78
N LEU A 487 7.82 -11.29 -27.25
CA LEU A 487 6.34 -11.26 -27.24
C LEU A 487 5.77 -12.27 -28.24
N LEU A 488 6.25 -12.29 -29.48
CA LEU A 488 5.74 -13.20 -30.51
C LEU A 488 6.00 -14.67 -30.15
N TYR A 489 7.04 -15.00 -29.41
CA TYR A 489 7.31 -16.35 -28.92
C TYR A 489 6.10 -16.94 -28.14
N TYR A 490 5.42 -16.14 -27.32
CA TYR A 490 4.24 -16.57 -26.57
C TYR A 490 2.91 -16.30 -27.26
N LEU A 491 2.89 -15.38 -28.21
CA LEU A 491 1.66 -15.00 -28.92
C LEU A 491 1.38 -15.89 -30.13
N THR A 492 2.41 -16.36 -30.83
CA THR A 492 2.24 -17.13 -32.07
C THR A 492 2.29 -18.64 -31.86
N ASP A 493 2.89 -19.12 -30.78
CA ASP A 493 3.03 -20.54 -30.48
C ASP A 493 2.33 -20.93 -29.19
N LEU A 494 1.27 -21.72 -29.30
CA LEU A 494 0.50 -22.22 -28.17
C LEU A 494 1.31 -23.20 -27.31
N GLU A 495 2.27 -23.92 -27.90
CA GLU A 495 3.12 -24.86 -27.15
C GLU A 495 4.02 -24.12 -26.17
N HIS A 496 4.68 -23.06 -26.60
CA HIS A 496 5.50 -22.22 -25.74
C HIS A 496 4.67 -21.59 -24.60
N TRP A 497 3.48 -21.13 -24.90
CA TRP A 497 2.59 -20.60 -23.88
C TRP A 497 2.15 -21.68 -22.88
N ASN A 498 1.80 -22.89 -23.33
CA ASN A 498 1.41 -24.00 -22.46
C ASN A 498 2.57 -24.47 -21.59
N GLN A 499 3.80 -24.51 -22.12
CA GLN A 499 4.99 -24.82 -21.33
C GLN A 499 5.18 -23.81 -20.21
N SER A 500 5.05 -22.50 -20.50
CA SER A 500 5.12 -21.45 -19.48
C SER A 500 4.03 -21.57 -18.43
N LEU A 501 2.80 -21.91 -18.82
CA LEU A 501 1.71 -22.19 -17.89
C LEU A 501 2.07 -23.34 -16.92
N VAL A 502 2.61 -24.45 -17.42
CA VAL A 502 3.02 -25.59 -16.59
C VAL A 502 4.12 -25.19 -15.59
N HIS A 503 5.09 -24.41 -16.03
CA HIS A 503 6.12 -23.89 -15.15
C HIS A 503 5.58 -22.92 -14.09
N SER A 504 4.65 -22.03 -14.47
CA SER A 504 3.97 -21.14 -13.53
C SER A 504 3.20 -21.92 -12.47
N VAL A 505 2.46 -22.97 -12.85
CA VAL A 505 1.73 -23.82 -11.89
C VAL A 505 2.66 -24.47 -10.86
N LYS A 506 3.83 -24.97 -11.31
CA LYS A 506 4.84 -25.51 -10.37
C LYS A 506 5.38 -24.44 -9.42
N ARG A 507 5.51 -23.18 -9.88
CA ARG A 507 5.98 -22.07 -9.06
C ARG A 507 4.93 -21.58 -8.06
N ILE A 508 3.63 -21.75 -8.34
CA ILE A 508 2.57 -21.43 -7.38
C ILE A 508 2.82 -22.13 -6.04
N GLU A 509 3.24 -23.40 -6.07
CA GLU A 509 3.50 -24.18 -4.85
C GLU A 509 4.61 -23.58 -3.97
N LEU A 510 5.58 -22.87 -4.55
CA LEU A 510 6.70 -22.25 -3.83
C LEU A 510 6.31 -20.99 -3.06
N TYR A 511 5.21 -20.34 -3.45
CA TYR A 511 4.82 -19.04 -2.92
C TYR A 511 3.40 -19.05 -2.35
N THR A 512 2.91 -20.23 -1.95
CA THR A 512 1.64 -20.31 -1.22
C THR A 512 1.76 -19.62 0.12
N ARG A 513 0.64 -19.18 0.67
CA ARG A 513 0.57 -18.61 2.02
C ARG A 513 1.30 -19.43 3.06
N GLY A 514 1.06 -20.75 3.08
CA GLY A 514 1.69 -21.67 4.02
C GLY A 514 3.21 -21.68 3.89
N GLU A 515 3.71 -21.77 2.66
CA GLU A 515 5.15 -21.76 2.38
C GLU A 515 5.82 -20.44 2.81
N ILE A 516 5.19 -19.30 2.52
CA ILE A 516 5.73 -17.98 2.95
C ILE A 516 5.80 -17.88 4.47
N VAL A 517 4.74 -18.31 5.18
CA VAL A 517 4.74 -18.32 6.65
C VAL A 517 5.80 -19.28 7.18
N GLU A 518 5.96 -20.46 6.58
CA GLU A 518 7.03 -21.39 6.97
C GLU A 518 8.44 -20.85 6.64
N MET A 519 8.63 -20.11 5.53
CA MET A 519 9.90 -19.43 5.26
C MET A 519 10.26 -18.48 6.42
N TRP A 520 9.33 -17.65 6.85
CA TRP A 520 9.54 -16.75 7.99
C TRP A 520 9.88 -17.52 9.29
N LYS A 521 9.12 -18.57 9.61
CA LYS A 521 9.32 -19.37 10.81
C LYS A 521 10.65 -20.11 10.81
N ASN A 522 11.04 -20.70 9.68
CA ASN A 522 12.28 -21.45 9.55
C ASN A 522 13.49 -20.51 9.64
N THR A 523 13.47 -19.37 8.96
CA THR A 523 14.53 -18.36 9.06
C THR A 523 14.73 -17.89 10.51
N ILE A 524 13.65 -17.59 11.22
CA ILE A 524 13.69 -17.18 12.61
C ILE A 524 14.18 -18.29 13.54
N LYS A 525 13.77 -19.53 13.29
CA LYS A 525 14.18 -20.70 14.09
C LYS A 525 15.66 -21.03 13.91
N GLU A 526 16.17 -21.01 12.69
CA GLU A 526 17.59 -21.27 12.40
C GLU A 526 18.52 -20.30 13.15
N LEU A 527 18.12 -19.04 13.24
CA LEU A 527 18.91 -18.04 13.95
C LEU A 527 18.88 -18.24 15.46
N LYS A 528 17.72 -18.52 16.05
CA LYS A 528 17.62 -18.83 17.48
C LYS A 528 18.44 -20.06 17.90
N LEU A 529 18.60 -21.02 16.99
CA LEU A 529 19.46 -22.19 17.23
C LEU A 529 20.94 -21.85 17.13
N ASN A 530 21.33 -20.95 16.25
CA ASN A 530 22.73 -20.51 16.09
C ASN A 530 23.19 -19.61 17.24
N GLU A 531 22.30 -18.86 17.89
CA GLU A 531 22.61 -18.05 19.07
C GLU A 531 22.77 -18.91 20.35
N GLN A 532 22.28 -20.14 20.37
CA GLN A 532 22.39 -21.05 21.51
C GLN A 532 23.64 -21.94 21.47
N ASN A 533 24.37 -21.98 20.36
CA ASN A 533 25.61 -22.75 20.16
C ASN A 533 26.82 -21.83 20.17
#